data_0597b6c340e84a1db7726e5d01874354
#
_entry.id   0597b6c340e84a1db7726e5d01874354
#
_cell.length_a   1.000
_cell.length_b   1.000
_cell.length_c   1.000
_cell.angle_alpha   90.00
_cell.angle_beta   90.00
_cell.angle_gamma   90.00
#
_symmetry.space_group_name_H-M   'P 1'
#
loop_
_entity.id
_entity.type
_entity.pdbx_description
1 polymer ?
#
loop_
_entity_poly.entity_id
_entity_poly.type
_entity_poly.pdbx_seq_one_letter_code
_entity_poly.pdbx_strand_id
1 'polypeptide(L)'
;MIEPKKATAQYKNDNFASSASEFLTLVPILLCYLVRVVAVRDVGMKPFIDSMIAVLCVVEVLQAVKRGKATPQALRDAIQRHMQLFVAAYGRDACKPKHHYALHLPSILARIGTLLGTLVNERRHRVVKRYTRDRRNLTKWELGALEEVTCHAAWELTKPFSWTKGWSEPSCHRA
;
A
#
# COMPACT_ATOMS: atom_id res chain seq x y z
N MET A 1 -15.63 -8.17 -13.28
CA MET A 1 -15.76 -7.67 -14.68
C MET A 1 -15.09 -6.30 -14.73
N ILE A 2 -13.99 -6.12 -15.48
CA ILE A 2 -13.28 -4.83 -15.59
C ILE A 2 -14.06 -3.98 -16.56
N GLU A 3 -14.47 -2.78 -16.14
CA GLU A 3 -15.19 -1.86 -17.04
C GLU A 3 -14.36 -1.56 -18.30
N PRO A 4 -14.94 -1.60 -19.49
CA PRO A 4 -14.22 -1.43 -20.77
C PRO A 4 -13.40 -0.14 -20.85
N LYS A 5 -13.85 0.94 -20.19
CA LYS A 5 -13.15 2.25 -20.16
C LYS A 5 -11.85 2.20 -19.37
N LYS A 6 -11.78 1.40 -18.29
CA LYS A 6 -10.54 1.23 -17.51
C LYS A 6 -9.51 0.41 -18.28
N ALA A 7 -9.94 -0.64 -18.97
CA ALA A 7 -9.06 -1.46 -19.78
C ALA A 7 -8.37 -0.65 -20.89
N THR A 8 -9.10 0.26 -21.55
CA THR A 8 -8.55 1.10 -22.63
C THR A 8 -7.51 2.11 -22.13
N ALA A 9 -7.71 2.68 -20.93
CA ALA A 9 -6.73 3.60 -20.31
C ALA A 9 -5.48 2.88 -19.82
N GLN A 10 -5.60 1.64 -19.33
CA GLN A 10 -4.49 0.78 -18.95
C GLN A 10 -3.57 0.42 -20.14
N TYR A 11 -4.18 0.09 -21.27
CA TYR A 11 -3.43 -0.25 -22.49
C TYR A 11 -2.61 0.92 -23.05
N LYS A 12 -3.11 2.16 -22.87
CA LYS A 12 -2.42 3.36 -23.40
C LYS A 12 -1.17 3.77 -22.61
N ASN A 13 -1.04 3.34 -21.36
CA ASN A 13 0.03 3.83 -20.46
C ASN A 13 1.01 2.75 -20.02
N ASP A 14 0.94 1.50 -20.55
CA ASP A 14 1.73 0.34 -20.12
C ASP A 14 1.77 0.12 -18.58
N ASN A 15 0.79 0.71 -17.87
CA ASN A 15 0.69 0.64 -16.42
C ASN A 15 -0.46 -0.29 -16.01
N PHE A 16 -0.14 -1.26 -15.20
CA PHE A 16 -1.14 -2.12 -14.56
C PHE A 16 -1.79 -1.37 -13.40
N ALA A 17 -2.91 -0.68 -13.66
CA ALA A 17 -3.66 0.03 -12.62
C ALA A 17 -4.64 -0.92 -11.94
N SER A 18 -4.28 -1.39 -10.75
CA SER A 18 -5.16 -2.17 -9.87
C SER A 18 -5.16 -1.58 -8.47
N SER A 19 -6.23 -1.81 -7.72
CA SER A 19 -6.20 -1.56 -6.28
C SER A 19 -5.24 -2.53 -5.60
N ALA A 20 -4.70 -2.18 -4.43
CA ALA A 20 -3.79 -3.05 -3.69
C ALA A 20 -4.41 -4.42 -3.36
N SER A 21 -5.73 -4.46 -3.09
CA SER A 21 -6.45 -5.71 -2.83
C SER A 21 -6.59 -6.58 -4.08
N GLU A 22 -6.92 -5.99 -5.23
CA GLU A 22 -6.98 -6.70 -6.52
C GLU A 22 -5.60 -7.25 -6.89
N PHE A 23 -4.56 -6.44 -6.72
CA PHE A 23 -3.19 -6.87 -6.98
C PHE A 23 -2.81 -8.08 -6.10
N LEU A 24 -3.05 -8.03 -4.80
CA LEU A 24 -2.77 -9.14 -3.89
C LEU A 24 -3.50 -10.44 -4.28
N THR A 25 -4.68 -10.33 -4.86
CA THR A 25 -5.45 -11.50 -5.35
C THR A 25 -4.86 -12.06 -6.65
N LEU A 26 -4.36 -11.19 -7.53
CA LEU A 26 -3.78 -11.59 -8.82
C LEU A 26 -2.35 -12.14 -8.69
N VAL A 27 -1.61 -11.71 -7.66
CA VAL A 27 -0.21 -12.06 -7.46
C VAL A 27 0.08 -13.57 -7.53
N PRO A 28 -0.65 -14.48 -6.85
CA PRO A 28 -0.37 -15.90 -6.93
C PRO A 28 -0.52 -16.47 -8.36
N ILE A 29 -1.52 -15.98 -9.10
CA ILE A 29 -1.79 -16.39 -10.48
C ILE A 29 -0.67 -15.92 -11.40
N LEU A 30 -0.32 -14.64 -11.29
CA LEU A 30 0.78 -14.03 -12.06
C LEU A 30 2.10 -14.73 -11.76
N LEU A 31 2.39 -15.01 -10.50
CA LEU A 31 3.60 -15.72 -10.09
C LEU A 31 3.66 -17.13 -10.69
N CYS A 32 2.57 -17.88 -10.62
CA CYS A 32 2.49 -19.20 -11.22
C CYS A 32 2.78 -19.14 -12.73
N TYR A 33 2.20 -18.18 -13.44
CA TYR A 33 2.45 -17.95 -14.85
C TYR A 33 3.93 -17.59 -15.14
N LEU A 34 4.48 -16.65 -14.38
CA LEU A 34 5.87 -16.21 -14.56
C LEU A 34 6.87 -17.38 -14.34
N VAL A 35 6.65 -18.17 -13.30
CA VAL A 35 7.53 -19.32 -12.98
C VAL A 35 7.34 -20.48 -13.95
N ARG A 36 6.11 -20.83 -14.28
CA ARG A 36 5.80 -22.02 -15.09
C ARG A 36 5.96 -21.80 -16.59
N VAL A 37 5.76 -20.58 -17.06
CA VAL A 37 5.72 -20.29 -18.50
C VAL A 37 6.88 -19.39 -18.91
N VAL A 38 7.05 -18.24 -18.27
CA VAL A 38 8.03 -17.23 -18.71
C VAL A 38 9.44 -17.66 -18.37
N ALA A 39 9.72 -18.09 -17.14
CA ALA A 39 11.07 -18.49 -16.72
C ALA A 39 11.60 -19.70 -17.49
N VAL A 40 10.70 -20.55 -17.97
CA VAL A 40 11.08 -21.73 -18.76
C VAL A 40 11.41 -21.35 -20.20
N ARG A 41 10.72 -20.34 -20.75
CA ARG A 41 10.91 -19.91 -22.14
C ARG A 41 12.06 -18.94 -22.33
N ASP A 42 12.29 -18.09 -21.34
CA ASP A 42 13.31 -17.04 -21.38
C ASP A 42 14.13 -17.04 -20.09
N VAL A 43 15.33 -17.62 -20.18
CA VAL A 43 16.28 -17.67 -19.06
C VAL A 43 16.75 -16.28 -18.65
N GLY A 44 16.77 -15.30 -19.56
CA GLY A 44 17.14 -13.93 -19.28
C GLY A 44 16.16 -13.23 -18.33
N MET A 45 14.91 -13.67 -18.26
CA MET A 45 13.90 -13.13 -17.35
C MET A 45 14.02 -13.64 -15.90
N LYS A 46 14.85 -14.65 -15.66
CA LYS A 46 14.99 -15.28 -14.34
C LYS A 46 15.35 -14.28 -13.23
N PRO A 47 16.33 -13.36 -13.35
CA PRO A 47 16.64 -12.41 -12.28
C PRO A 47 15.46 -11.52 -11.91
N PHE A 48 14.66 -11.10 -12.89
CA PHE A 48 13.47 -10.27 -12.68
C PHE A 48 12.37 -11.04 -11.95
N ILE A 49 12.17 -12.30 -12.31
CA ILE A 49 11.21 -13.20 -11.67
C ILE A 49 11.65 -13.49 -10.23
N ASP A 50 12.93 -13.79 -9.98
CA ASP A 50 13.47 -14.01 -8.64
C ASP A 50 13.30 -12.78 -7.74
N SER A 51 13.52 -11.57 -8.29
CA SER A 51 13.26 -10.30 -7.58
C SER A 51 11.77 -10.13 -7.25
N MET A 52 10.88 -10.49 -8.17
CA MET A 52 9.43 -10.44 -7.93
C MET A 52 9.00 -11.46 -6.87
N ILE A 53 9.49 -12.68 -6.91
CA ILE A 53 9.24 -13.68 -5.86
C ILE A 53 9.67 -13.16 -4.50
N ALA A 54 10.85 -12.52 -4.43
CA ALA A 54 11.37 -12.00 -3.18
C ALA A 54 10.50 -10.87 -2.59
N VAL A 55 9.96 -9.96 -3.41
CA VAL A 55 9.03 -8.94 -2.89
C VAL A 55 7.72 -9.55 -2.39
N LEU A 56 7.25 -10.61 -3.03
CA LEU A 56 6.06 -11.32 -2.57
C LEU A 56 6.29 -12.02 -1.22
N CYS A 57 7.47 -12.61 -1.01
CA CYS A 57 7.86 -13.13 0.30
C CYS A 57 7.85 -12.02 1.37
N VAL A 58 8.29 -10.80 1.05
CA VAL A 58 8.17 -9.66 1.98
C VAL A 58 6.71 -9.38 2.33
N VAL A 59 5.81 -9.39 1.33
CA VAL A 59 4.38 -9.16 1.56
C VAL A 59 3.77 -10.25 2.45
N GLU A 60 4.11 -11.51 2.24
CA GLU A 60 3.66 -12.63 3.07
C GLU A 60 4.14 -12.49 4.52
N VAL A 61 5.42 -12.13 4.73
CA VAL A 61 5.98 -11.88 6.06
C VAL A 61 5.27 -10.71 6.72
N LEU A 62 4.98 -9.62 6.01
CA LEU A 62 4.20 -8.48 6.54
C LEU A 62 2.79 -8.89 6.96
N GLN A 63 2.13 -9.75 6.20
CA GLN A 63 0.83 -10.30 6.59
C GLN A 63 0.94 -11.23 7.81
N ALA A 64 2.02 -12.01 7.90
CA ALA A 64 2.29 -12.87 9.07
C ALA A 64 2.59 -12.04 10.32
N VAL A 65 3.29 -10.91 10.22
CA VAL A 65 3.50 -9.93 11.30
C VAL A 65 2.16 -9.42 11.85
N LYS A 66 1.23 -9.04 10.99
CA LYS A 66 -0.12 -8.61 11.43
C LYS A 66 -0.88 -9.68 12.23
N ARG A 67 -0.57 -10.94 12.00
CA ARG A 67 -1.15 -12.08 12.71
C ARG A 67 -0.33 -12.52 13.93
N GLY A 68 0.74 -11.80 14.27
CA GLY A 68 1.66 -12.18 15.34
C GLY A 68 2.50 -13.44 15.06
N LYS A 69 2.62 -13.85 13.78
CA LYS A 69 3.26 -15.11 13.36
C LYS A 69 4.65 -14.92 12.74
N ALA A 70 5.17 -13.70 12.68
CA ALA A 70 6.51 -13.43 12.16
C ALA A 70 7.30 -12.49 13.07
N THR A 71 8.60 -12.69 13.09
CA THR A 71 9.54 -11.93 13.92
C THR A 71 10.13 -10.73 13.15
N PRO A 72 10.67 -9.71 13.86
CA PRO A 72 11.41 -8.62 13.21
C PRO A 72 12.61 -9.12 12.39
N GLN A 73 13.24 -10.21 12.81
CA GLN A 73 14.37 -10.79 12.09
C GLN A 73 13.92 -11.42 10.77
N ALA A 74 12.84 -12.19 10.75
CA ALA A 74 12.28 -12.76 9.53
C ALA A 74 11.91 -11.67 8.50
N LEU A 75 11.36 -10.52 8.97
CA LEU A 75 11.08 -9.37 8.12
C LEU A 75 12.36 -8.74 7.58
N ARG A 76 13.40 -8.63 8.39
CA ARG A 76 14.71 -8.10 7.96
C ARG A 76 15.31 -8.96 6.85
N ASP A 77 15.36 -10.26 7.05
CA ASP A 77 15.95 -11.20 6.10
C ASP A 77 15.21 -11.20 4.76
N ALA A 78 13.87 -11.15 4.80
CA ALA A 78 13.06 -11.06 3.61
C ALA A 78 13.31 -9.76 2.83
N ILE A 79 13.37 -8.60 3.52
CA ILE A 79 13.64 -7.30 2.88
C ILE A 79 15.06 -7.26 2.30
N GLN A 80 16.06 -7.73 3.04
CA GLN A 80 17.44 -7.74 2.56
C GLN A 80 17.59 -8.62 1.32
N ARG A 81 16.99 -9.82 1.32
CA ARG A 81 16.98 -10.70 0.17
C ARG A 81 16.33 -10.05 -1.04
N HIS A 82 15.17 -9.42 -0.85
CA HIS A 82 14.51 -8.68 -1.94
C HIS A 82 15.41 -7.59 -2.50
N MET A 83 16.03 -6.76 -1.63
CA MET A 83 16.92 -5.69 -2.07
C MET A 83 18.13 -6.18 -2.87
N GLN A 84 18.75 -7.28 -2.45
CA GLN A 84 19.86 -7.89 -3.17
C GLN A 84 19.44 -8.34 -4.58
N LEU A 85 18.33 -9.07 -4.69
CA LEU A 85 17.82 -9.55 -5.96
C LEU A 85 17.31 -8.41 -6.86
N PHE A 86 16.71 -7.38 -6.26
CA PHE A 86 16.26 -6.19 -6.98
C PHE A 86 17.45 -5.44 -7.60
N VAL A 87 18.50 -5.19 -6.81
CA VAL A 87 19.69 -4.50 -7.32
C VAL A 87 20.41 -5.34 -8.38
N ALA A 88 20.44 -6.66 -8.23
CA ALA A 88 21.03 -7.54 -9.23
C ALA A 88 20.24 -7.54 -10.57
N ALA A 89 18.91 -7.42 -10.50
CA ALA A 89 18.05 -7.43 -11.69
C ALA A 89 17.95 -6.07 -12.39
N TYR A 90 17.86 -4.98 -11.61
CA TYR A 90 17.51 -3.64 -12.13
C TYR A 90 18.63 -2.59 -11.98
N GLY A 91 19.68 -2.90 -11.23
CA GLY A 91 20.74 -1.96 -10.91
C GLY A 91 20.40 -1.03 -9.73
N ARG A 92 21.42 -0.32 -9.20
CA ARG A 92 21.26 0.58 -8.06
C ARG A 92 20.42 1.80 -8.37
N ASP A 93 20.50 2.31 -9.60
CA ASP A 93 19.80 3.52 -10.03
C ASP A 93 18.28 3.35 -10.09
N ALA A 94 17.80 2.11 -10.16
CA ALA A 94 16.38 1.78 -10.07
C ALA A 94 15.83 1.87 -8.63
N CYS A 95 16.70 1.97 -7.61
CA CYS A 95 16.28 2.08 -6.22
C CYS A 95 15.55 3.40 -5.96
N LYS A 96 14.37 3.31 -5.34
CA LYS A 96 13.55 4.46 -4.98
C LYS A 96 13.57 4.69 -3.47
N PRO A 97 13.24 5.89 -2.97
CA PRO A 97 13.18 6.17 -1.53
C PRO A 97 12.34 5.17 -0.74
N LYS A 98 11.30 4.60 -1.34
CA LYS A 98 10.46 3.56 -0.71
C LYS A 98 11.25 2.30 -0.33
N HIS A 99 12.26 1.93 -1.13
CA HIS A 99 13.13 0.79 -0.80
C HIS A 99 13.96 1.08 0.45
N HIS A 100 14.49 2.30 0.58
CA HIS A 100 15.19 2.73 1.79
C HIS A 100 14.27 2.68 3.02
N TYR A 101 13.06 3.21 2.92
CA TYR A 101 12.11 3.18 4.05
C TYR A 101 11.75 1.77 4.48
N ALA A 102 11.67 0.82 3.55
CA ALA A 102 11.40 -0.58 3.88
C ALA A 102 12.45 -1.18 4.83
N LEU A 103 13.72 -0.76 4.75
CA LEU A 103 14.81 -1.23 5.62
C LEU A 103 14.60 -0.87 7.09
N HIS A 104 13.79 0.15 7.40
CA HIS A 104 13.49 0.57 8.77
C HIS A 104 12.33 -0.22 9.40
N LEU A 105 11.50 -0.91 8.60
CA LEU A 105 10.33 -1.64 9.11
C LEU A 105 10.67 -2.69 10.20
N PRO A 106 11.75 -3.48 10.09
CA PRO A 106 12.11 -4.44 11.14
C PRO A 106 12.44 -3.77 12.48
N SER A 107 13.13 -2.61 12.44
CA SER A 107 13.47 -1.85 13.64
C SER A 107 12.22 -1.24 14.30
N ILE A 108 11.29 -0.76 13.48
CA ILE A 108 10.00 -0.24 13.94
C ILE A 108 9.19 -1.36 14.58
N LEU A 109 9.13 -2.54 13.94
CA LEU A 109 8.44 -3.72 14.46
C LEU A 109 9.04 -4.16 15.81
N ALA A 110 10.37 -4.20 15.91
CA ALA A 110 11.05 -4.57 17.15
C ALA A 110 10.76 -3.59 18.31
N ARG A 111 10.64 -2.29 18.01
CA ARG A 111 10.40 -1.23 19.00
C ARG A 111 8.94 -1.15 19.44
N ILE A 112 8.00 -1.28 18.51
CA ILE A 112 6.57 -1.03 18.75
C ILE A 112 5.79 -2.34 18.95
N GLY A 113 6.36 -3.48 18.55
CA GLY A 113 5.70 -4.79 18.60
C GLY A 113 4.67 -5.01 17.48
N THR A 114 4.35 -3.98 16.70
CA THR A 114 3.40 -4.06 15.59
C THR A 114 3.76 -3.09 14.48
N LEU A 115 3.27 -3.37 13.27
CA LEU A 115 3.33 -2.41 12.16
C LEU A 115 1.99 -1.70 12.04
N LEU A 116 2.02 -0.37 12.13
CA LEU A 116 0.84 0.46 11.95
C LEU A 116 0.34 0.31 10.52
N GLY A 117 -0.93 -0.05 10.37
CA GLY A 117 -1.56 -0.18 9.07
C GLY A 117 -1.72 1.19 8.41
N THR A 118 -1.11 1.37 7.24
CA THR A 118 -1.21 2.62 6.46
C THR A 118 -2.64 2.92 5.98
N LEU A 119 -3.51 1.91 5.93
CA LEU A 119 -4.91 2.06 5.52
C LEU A 119 -5.69 3.07 6.38
N VAL A 120 -5.36 3.17 7.68
CA VAL A 120 -5.98 4.17 8.56
C VAL A 120 -5.53 5.58 8.16
N ASN A 121 -4.25 5.76 7.84
CA ASN A 121 -3.72 7.04 7.40
C ASN A 121 -4.24 7.41 6.00
N GLU A 122 -4.38 6.46 5.08
CA GLU A 122 -4.98 6.72 3.76
C GLU A 122 -6.45 7.15 3.86
N ARG A 123 -7.22 6.56 4.77
CA ARG A 123 -8.59 7.00 5.05
C ARG A 123 -8.60 8.44 5.59
N ARG A 124 -7.70 8.78 6.53
CA ARG A 124 -7.55 10.16 7.03
C ARG A 124 -7.11 11.12 5.93
N HIS A 125 -6.16 10.73 5.08
CA HIS A 125 -5.77 11.53 3.91
C HIS A 125 -6.93 11.78 2.94
N ARG A 126 -7.84 10.82 2.77
CA ARG A 126 -9.05 11.01 1.96
C ARG A 126 -9.96 12.08 2.57
N VAL A 127 -10.13 12.06 3.89
CA VAL A 127 -10.90 13.08 4.62
C VAL A 127 -10.25 14.46 4.47
N VAL A 128 -8.95 14.57 4.76
CA VAL A 128 -8.20 15.83 4.59
C VAL A 128 -8.31 16.35 3.15
N LYS A 129 -8.11 15.51 2.14
CA LYS A 129 -8.23 15.89 0.72
C LYS A 129 -9.63 16.36 0.34
N ARG A 130 -10.69 15.85 0.97
CA ARG A 130 -12.07 16.31 0.76
C ARG A 130 -12.21 17.76 1.21
N TYR A 131 -11.73 18.09 2.39
CA TYR A 131 -11.79 19.46 2.95
C TYR A 131 -10.86 20.44 2.25
N THR A 132 -9.70 20.00 1.76
CA THR A 132 -8.75 20.88 1.07
C THR A 132 -9.13 21.16 -0.38
N ARG A 133 -9.95 20.32 -1.03
CA ARG A 133 -10.36 20.49 -2.43
C ARG A 133 -11.14 21.79 -2.65
N ASP A 134 -11.97 22.17 -1.72
CA ASP A 134 -12.92 23.30 -1.85
C ASP A 134 -12.31 24.64 -1.37
N ARG A 135 -11.10 24.63 -0.81
CA ARG A 135 -10.45 25.79 -0.18
C ARG A 135 -9.19 26.27 -0.92
N ARG A 136 -9.25 26.41 -2.24
CA ARG A 136 -8.06 26.67 -3.09
C ARG A 136 -7.36 28.01 -2.88
N ASN A 137 -7.95 29.00 -2.21
CA ASN A 137 -7.45 30.41 -2.18
C ASN A 137 -7.35 31.02 -0.79
N LEU A 138 -7.14 30.26 0.29
CA LEU A 138 -7.01 30.83 1.63
C LEU A 138 -5.55 30.88 2.07
N THR A 139 -5.13 32.02 2.56
CA THR A 139 -3.76 32.30 3.06
C THR A 139 -3.35 31.40 4.24
N LYS A 140 -4.29 30.70 4.88
CA LYS A 140 -4.08 29.77 6.01
C LYS A 140 -4.86 28.48 5.80
N TRP A 141 -4.84 27.94 4.59
CA TRP A 141 -5.62 26.76 4.24
C TRP A 141 -5.30 25.53 5.09
N GLU A 142 -4.01 25.36 5.48
CA GLU A 142 -3.54 24.23 6.29
C GLU A 142 -4.16 24.28 7.70
N LEU A 143 -4.16 25.46 8.33
CA LEU A 143 -4.77 25.64 9.65
C LEU A 143 -6.28 25.36 9.61
N GLY A 144 -6.99 25.95 8.64
CA GLY A 144 -8.41 25.71 8.47
C GLY A 144 -8.77 24.26 8.14
N ALA A 145 -7.94 23.57 7.36
CA ALA A 145 -8.12 22.14 7.11
C ALA A 145 -7.89 21.29 8.38
N LEU A 146 -6.88 21.65 9.18
CA LEU A 146 -6.60 20.99 10.45
C LEU A 146 -7.72 21.19 11.47
N GLU A 147 -8.22 22.42 11.61
CA GLU A 147 -9.35 22.76 12.49
C GLU A 147 -10.59 21.93 12.11
N GLU A 148 -10.95 21.87 10.82
CA GLU A 148 -12.11 21.15 10.35
C GLU A 148 -11.99 19.63 10.55
N VAL A 149 -10.80 19.05 10.27
CA VAL A 149 -10.53 17.65 10.55
C VAL A 149 -10.61 17.36 12.04
N THR A 150 -10.12 18.28 12.89
CA THR A 150 -10.17 18.15 14.35
C THR A 150 -11.59 18.23 14.87
N CYS A 151 -12.38 19.20 14.38
CA CYS A 151 -13.80 19.34 14.73
C CYS A 151 -14.60 18.10 14.29
N HIS A 152 -14.37 17.59 13.09
CA HIS A 152 -15.02 16.38 12.61
C HIS A 152 -14.63 15.16 13.45
N ALA A 153 -13.36 15.01 13.82
CA ALA A 153 -12.92 13.93 14.68
C ALA A 153 -13.54 14.02 16.09
N ALA A 154 -13.62 15.23 16.66
CA ALA A 154 -14.27 15.46 17.94
C ALA A 154 -15.77 15.11 17.87
N TRP A 155 -16.46 15.54 16.81
CA TRP A 155 -17.88 15.21 16.60
C TRP A 155 -18.12 13.72 16.43
N GLU A 156 -17.25 13.01 15.69
CA GLU A 156 -17.33 11.53 15.58
C GLU A 156 -17.19 10.84 16.94
N LEU A 157 -16.35 11.37 17.83
CA LEU A 157 -16.17 10.84 19.19
C LEU A 157 -17.40 11.08 20.10
N THR A 158 -18.26 12.06 19.80
CA THR A 158 -19.50 12.31 20.55
C THR A 158 -20.63 11.36 20.15
N LYS A 159 -20.51 10.65 19.03
CA LYS A 159 -21.52 9.68 18.60
C LYS A 159 -21.46 8.42 19.46
N PRO A 160 -22.61 7.87 19.84
CA PRO A 160 -22.63 6.59 20.54
C PRO A 160 -22.00 5.51 19.66
N PHE A 161 -21.03 4.79 20.21
CA PHE A 161 -20.34 3.74 19.51
C PHE A 161 -21.32 2.58 19.22
N SER A 162 -21.58 2.32 17.94
CA SER A 162 -22.41 1.21 17.49
C SER A 162 -21.57 0.18 16.76
N TRP A 163 -21.43 -1.01 17.33
CA TRP A 163 -20.74 -2.15 16.73
C TRP A 163 -21.45 -2.70 15.48
N THR A 164 -22.73 -2.38 15.30
CA THR A 164 -23.60 -2.96 14.26
C THR A 164 -23.69 -2.14 12.98
N LYS A 165 -23.27 -0.88 12.99
CA LYS A 165 -23.25 -0.05 11.78
C LYS A 165 -21.86 -0.11 11.16
N GLY A 166 -21.72 -0.88 10.08
CA GLY A 166 -20.64 -0.66 9.14
C GLY A 166 -20.55 0.82 8.78
N TRP A 167 -19.36 1.32 8.49
CA TRP A 167 -19.08 2.71 8.12
C TRP A 167 -20.00 3.17 6.98
N SER A 168 -21.16 3.71 7.31
CA SER A 168 -21.97 4.47 6.38
C SER A 168 -21.31 5.83 6.19
N GLU A 169 -21.07 6.23 4.94
CA GLU A 169 -20.55 7.57 4.63
C GLU A 169 -21.49 8.63 5.23
N PRO A 170 -20.94 9.65 5.94
CA PRO A 170 -21.76 10.74 6.41
C PRO A 170 -22.33 11.47 5.18
N SER A 171 -23.65 11.44 5.03
CA SER A 171 -24.36 12.27 4.07
C SER A 171 -24.21 13.73 4.51
N CYS A 172 -23.29 14.48 3.88
CA CYS A 172 -23.24 15.92 4.01
C CYS A 172 -24.48 16.49 3.31
N HIS A 173 -25.54 16.73 4.04
CA HIS A 173 -26.58 17.65 3.58
C HIS A 173 -25.99 19.06 3.58
N ARG A 174 -25.82 19.62 2.40
CA ARG A 174 -25.58 21.05 2.20
C ARG A 174 -26.87 21.77 2.66
N ALA A 175 -26.75 22.60 3.68
CA ALA A 175 -27.66 23.71 3.89
C ALA A 175 -27.09 24.92 3.14
#